data_470a72b81f44771fbc8ab6dda943699c
#
_entry.id   470a72b81f44771fbc8ab6dda943699c
#
_cell.length_a   1.000
_cell.length_b   1.000
_cell.length_c   1.000
_cell.angle_alpha   90.00
_cell.angle_beta   90.00
_cell.angle_gamma   90.00
#
_symmetry.space_group_name_H-M   'P 1'
#
loop_
_entity.id
_entity.type
_entity.pdbx_description
1 polymer ?
#
loop_
_entity_poly.entity_id
_entity_poly.type
_entity_poly.pdbx_seq_one_letter_code
_entity_poly.pdbx_strand_id
1 'polypeptide(L)'
;MKFHAETAEKHTLVTVFSEWMNDKISCGELQEASIIKYKNNAKRFFAVDEDFSNADVKTMNDDIMESYVKKVIYTLGLTAKGYSDFRTIIKGTLKYAKRKKYTAYSIASFFLDFVPGKNAFSRAAKHESDASCFKKSELKRLKNKLLENGRIRDLALLLQMYTGIRVGELTALKSCDNIAKNKLLIRRTESGGIDPETNLRTTRIKETSKTAAGDREMILTMECQNIIDILKKINFGAEYLISENGKRLTSKQINYHLQKVCKEIGITPRSTHKLRRSYASMLLEAGIDTA
;
A
#
# COMPACT_ATOMS: atom_id res chain seq x y z
N MET A 1 37.62 -44.82 -16.01
CA MET A 1 36.98 -43.87 -15.10
C MET A 1 36.33 -42.79 -15.93
N LYS A 2 34.99 -42.81 -16.02
CA LYS A 2 34.25 -41.69 -16.63
C LYS A 2 34.00 -40.66 -15.55
N PHE A 3 34.68 -39.52 -15.61
CA PHE A 3 34.35 -38.37 -14.81
C PHE A 3 32.98 -37.84 -15.33
N HIS A 4 31.92 -38.06 -14.57
CA HIS A 4 30.72 -37.27 -14.72
C HIS A 4 31.07 -35.87 -14.23
N ALA A 5 31.22 -34.94 -15.18
CA ALA A 5 31.21 -33.52 -14.83
C ALA A 5 29.81 -33.23 -14.22
N GLU A 6 29.74 -33.08 -12.92
CA GLU A 6 28.58 -32.44 -12.28
C GLU A 6 28.41 -31.09 -12.95
N THR A 7 27.38 -30.96 -13.75
CA THR A 7 26.93 -29.65 -14.25
C THR A 7 26.55 -28.82 -13.02
N ALA A 8 27.44 -27.93 -12.60
CA ALA A 8 27.21 -27.04 -11.47
C ALA A 8 25.88 -26.33 -11.72
N GLU A 9 24.96 -26.49 -10.80
CA GLU A 9 23.61 -25.87 -10.85
C GLU A 9 23.74 -24.36 -11.00
N LYS A 10 23.17 -23.82 -12.08
CA LYS A 10 23.24 -22.39 -12.41
C LYS A 10 22.21 -21.63 -11.56
N HIS A 11 22.70 -20.75 -10.71
CA HIS A 11 21.84 -19.87 -9.90
C HIS A 11 21.68 -18.51 -10.57
N THR A 12 20.53 -18.28 -11.21
CA THR A 12 20.24 -17.00 -11.86
C THR A 12 19.58 -16.02 -10.89
N LEU A 13 19.57 -14.72 -11.24
CA LEU A 13 18.88 -13.71 -10.42
C LEU A 13 17.38 -14.04 -10.26
N VAL A 14 16.75 -14.61 -11.31
CA VAL A 14 15.33 -15.02 -11.31
C VAL A 14 15.09 -16.18 -10.34
N THR A 15 15.93 -17.23 -10.41
CA THR A 15 15.79 -18.40 -9.52
C THR A 15 16.06 -18.04 -8.07
N VAL A 16 17.13 -17.29 -7.82
CA VAL A 16 17.51 -16.82 -6.49
C VAL A 16 16.42 -15.90 -5.88
N PHE A 17 15.80 -15.03 -6.69
CA PHE A 17 14.66 -14.22 -6.22
C PHE A 17 13.49 -15.11 -5.78
N SER A 18 13.18 -16.15 -6.55
CA SER A 18 12.10 -17.08 -6.22
C SER A 18 12.36 -17.83 -4.92
N GLU A 19 13.59 -18.30 -4.71
CA GLU A 19 14.02 -18.93 -3.46
C GLU A 19 13.94 -17.96 -2.26
N TRP A 20 14.46 -16.74 -2.44
CA TRP A 20 14.41 -15.71 -1.41
C TRP A 20 12.96 -15.34 -1.02
N MET A 21 12.06 -15.27 -2.01
CA MET A 21 10.65 -15.02 -1.75
C MET A 21 9.98 -16.17 -1.00
N ASN A 22 10.29 -17.41 -1.38
CA ASN A 22 9.77 -18.60 -0.70
C ASN A 22 10.26 -18.69 0.76
N ASP A 23 11.54 -18.41 1.01
CA ASP A 23 12.14 -18.32 2.36
C ASP A 23 11.38 -17.28 3.22
N LYS A 24 11.13 -16.08 2.69
CA LYS A 24 10.38 -15.04 3.40
C LYS A 24 8.90 -15.35 3.63
N ILE A 25 8.28 -16.06 2.72
CA ILE A 25 6.88 -16.49 2.84
C ILE A 25 6.75 -17.59 3.89
N SER A 26 7.64 -18.59 3.85
CA SER A 26 7.63 -19.70 4.81
C SER A 26 7.90 -19.26 6.26
N CYS A 27 8.74 -18.22 6.44
CA CYS A 27 9.01 -17.60 7.74
C CYS A 27 7.93 -16.60 8.19
N GLY A 28 6.89 -16.36 7.39
CA GLY A 28 5.83 -15.39 7.74
C GLY A 28 6.29 -13.93 7.79
N GLU A 29 7.47 -13.59 7.23
CA GLU A 29 8.04 -12.24 7.29
C GLU A 29 7.28 -11.22 6.43
N LEU A 30 6.52 -11.66 5.44
CA LEU A 30 5.87 -10.78 4.47
C LEU A 30 4.35 -10.87 4.54
N GLN A 31 3.74 -9.71 4.54
CA GLN A 31 2.31 -9.56 4.32
C GLN A 31 1.97 -9.84 2.84
N GLU A 32 0.81 -10.44 2.57
CA GLU A 32 0.35 -10.82 1.23
C GLU A 32 0.45 -9.67 0.19
N ALA A 33 0.04 -8.46 0.57
CA ALA A 33 0.17 -7.27 -0.29
C ALA A 33 1.65 -6.94 -0.63
N SER A 34 2.59 -7.23 0.28
CA SER A 34 4.03 -7.05 0.04
C SER A 34 4.57 -8.13 -0.90
N ILE A 35 4.09 -9.37 -0.76
CA ILE A 35 4.45 -10.48 -1.67
C ILE A 35 4.05 -10.12 -3.10
N ILE A 36 2.80 -9.69 -3.30
CA ILE A 36 2.29 -9.24 -4.60
C ILE A 36 3.15 -8.11 -5.18
N LYS A 37 3.44 -7.11 -4.34
CA LYS A 37 4.27 -5.96 -4.75
C LYS A 37 5.67 -6.41 -5.17
N TYR A 38 6.33 -7.28 -4.41
CA TYR A 38 7.68 -7.76 -4.71
C TYR A 38 7.72 -8.56 -5.99
N LYS A 39 6.78 -9.50 -6.19
CA LYS A 39 6.67 -10.30 -7.42
C LYS A 39 6.44 -9.41 -8.66
N ASN A 40 5.53 -8.43 -8.58
CA ASN A 40 5.26 -7.51 -9.69
C ASN A 40 6.47 -6.62 -10.00
N ASN A 41 7.16 -6.12 -8.98
CA ASN A 41 8.35 -5.31 -9.14
C ASN A 41 9.50 -6.13 -9.75
N ALA A 42 9.76 -7.34 -9.25
CA ALA A 42 10.78 -8.22 -9.81
C ALA A 42 10.52 -8.52 -11.29
N LYS A 43 9.28 -8.93 -11.64
CA LYS A 43 8.90 -9.16 -13.04
C LYS A 43 9.20 -7.94 -13.92
N ARG A 44 8.84 -6.74 -13.46
CA ARG A 44 9.08 -5.50 -14.20
C ARG A 44 10.55 -5.18 -14.35
N PHE A 45 11.36 -5.37 -13.30
CA PHE A 45 12.77 -5.02 -13.31
C PHE A 45 13.59 -6.03 -14.11
N PHE A 46 13.33 -7.32 -13.93
CA PHE A 46 14.08 -8.39 -14.63
C PHE A 46 13.82 -8.41 -16.13
N ALA A 47 12.63 -8.00 -16.58
CA ALA A 47 12.31 -7.89 -18.00
C ALA A 47 13.08 -6.78 -18.75
N VAL A 48 13.77 -5.87 -18.03
CA VAL A 48 14.60 -4.83 -18.68
C VAL A 48 15.84 -5.42 -19.32
N ASP A 49 16.36 -6.49 -18.76
CA ASP A 49 17.57 -7.18 -19.24
C ASP A 49 17.47 -8.66 -18.89
N GLU A 50 16.97 -9.45 -19.85
CA GLU A 50 16.77 -10.89 -19.67
C GLU A 50 18.10 -11.62 -19.59
N ASP A 51 19.12 -11.20 -20.33
CA ASP A 51 20.44 -11.82 -20.30
C ASP A 51 21.08 -11.67 -18.93
N PHE A 52 21.04 -10.45 -18.38
CA PHE A 52 21.49 -10.19 -17.00
C PHE A 52 20.69 -11.00 -15.97
N SER A 53 19.37 -11.02 -16.10
CA SER A 53 18.49 -11.67 -15.14
C SER A 53 18.61 -13.20 -15.15
N ASN A 54 19.03 -13.77 -16.27
CA ASN A 54 19.31 -15.20 -16.46
C ASN A 54 20.81 -15.55 -16.41
N ALA A 55 21.70 -14.56 -16.17
CA ALA A 55 23.10 -14.83 -15.92
C ALA A 55 23.33 -15.53 -14.59
N ASP A 56 24.39 -16.31 -14.44
CA ASP A 56 24.76 -16.91 -13.15
C ASP A 56 25.20 -15.81 -12.18
N VAL A 57 24.66 -15.81 -10.98
CA VAL A 57 25.00 -14.81 -9.94
C VAL A 57 26.48 -14.88 -9.52
N LYS A 58 27.21 -15.95 -9.86
CA LYS A 58 28.66 -16.07 -9.68
C LYS A 58 29.46 -15.08 -10.54
N THR A 59 28.90 -14.68 -11.68
CA THR A 59 29.57 -13.76 -12.63
C THR A 59 29.35 -12.29 -12.28
N MET A 60 28.55 -12.00 -11.25
CA MET A 60 28.23 -10.63 -10.86
C MET A 60 29.45 -9.88 -10.33
N ASN A 61 29.64 -8.66 -10.81
CA ASN A 61 30.63 -7.70 -10.35
C ASN A 61 30.03 -6.28 -10.39
N ASP A 62 30.79 -5.29 -9.95
CA ASP A 62 30.32 -3.91 -9.83
C ASP A 62 30.03 -3.27 -11.20
N ASP A 63 30.84 -3.53 -12.23
CA ASP A 63 30.64 -2.95 -13.56
C ASP A 63 29.34 -3.46 -14.21
N ILE A 64 29.12 -4.77 -14.13
CA ILE A 64 27.90 -5.42 -14.63
C ILE A 64 26.67 -4.88 -13.87
N MET A 65 26.78 -4.76 -12.54
CA MET A 65 25.69 -4.26 -11.71
C MET A 65 25.40 -2.79 -11.99
N GLU A 66 26.42 -1.94 -12.13
CA GLU A 66 26.28 -0.53 -12.46
C GLU A 66 25.59 -0.35 -13.81
N SER A 67 26.02 -1.10 -14.82
CA SER A 67 25.41 -1.09 -16.15
C SER A 67 23.92 -1.44 -16.07
N TYR A 68 23.59 -2.52 -15.35
CA TYR A 68 22.19 -2.93 -15.18
C TYR A 68 21.35 -1.90 -14.44
N VAL A 69 21.87 -1.33 -13.35
CA VAL A 69 21.17 -0.28 -12.57
C VAL A 69 20.87 0.92 -13.46
N LYS A 70 21.85 1.41 -14.23
CA LYS A 70 21.68 2.52 -15.17
C LYS A 70 20.63 2.19 -16.23
N LYS A 71 20.70 1.00 -16.81
CA LYS A 71 19.73 0.51 -17.82
C LYS A 71 18.32 0.49 -17.26
N VAL A 72 18.11 -0.03 -16.04
CA VAL A 72 16.79 -0.09 -15.40
C VAL A 72 16.25 1.31 -15.10
N ILE A 73 17.07 2.22 -14.56
CA ILE A 73 16.67 3.59 -14.27
C ILE A 73 16.20 4.28 -15.55
N TYR A 74 17.00 4.18 -16.62
CA TYR A 74 16.72 4.84 -17.90
C TYR A 74 15.51 4.24 -18.60
N THR A 75 15.49 2.92 -18.82
CA THR A 75 14.43 2.24 -19.57
C THR A 75 13.07 2.38 -18.94
N LEU A 76 13.00 2.31 -17.61
CA LEU A 76 11.73 2.42 -16.88
C LEU A 76 11.39 3.84 -16.44
N GLY A 77 12.26 4.82 -16.70
CA GLY A 77 12.08 6.19 -16.24
C GLY A 77 11.83 6.24 -14.72
N LEU A 78 12.65 5.56 -13.92
CA LEU A 78 12.38 5.42 -12.49
C LEU A 78 12.41 6.75 -11.77
N THR A 79 11.45 6.96 -10.88
CA THR A 79 11.54 7.99 -9.84
C THR A 79 12.46 7.52 -8.71
N ALA A 80 12.91 8.41 -7.83
CA ALA A 80 13.71 8.05 -6.64
C ALA A 80 13.00 6.98 -5.77
N LYS A 81 11.65 7.05 -5.67
CA LYS A 81 10.87 6.02 -4.97
C LYS A 81 10.87 4.68 -5.71
N GLY A 82 10.72 4.70 -7.05
CA GLY A 82 10.82 3.49 -7.88
C GLY A 82 12.18 2.83 -7.77
N TYR A 83 13.25 3.64 -7.73
CA TYR A 83 14.61 3.15 -7.50
C TYR A 83 14.78 2.52 -6.09
N SER A 84 14.20 3.11 -5.05
CA SER A 84 14.18 2.51 -3.72
C SER A 84 13.51 1.13 -3.70
N ASP A 85 12.42 0.96 -4.45
CA ASP A 85 11.74 -0.33 -4.59
C ASP A 85 12.62 -1.33 -5.37
N PHE A 86 13.30 -0.88 -6.44
CA PHE A 86 14.28 -1.68 -7.18
C PHE A 86 15.43 -2.14 -6.27
N ARG A 87 16.08 -1.22 -5.54
CA ARG A 87 17.14 -1.56 -4.58
C ARG A 87 16.70 -2.63 -3.57
N THR A 88 15.46 -2.53 -3.09
CA THR A 88 14.92 -3.51 -2.12
C THR A 88 14.93 -4.93 -2.71
N ILE A 89 14.49 -5.08 -3.96
CA ILE A 89 14.45 -6.39 -4.64
C ILE A 89 15.87 -6.92 -4.91
N ILE A 90 16.70 -6.13 -5.57
CA ILE A 90 18.06 -6.56 -5.94
C ILE A 90 18.93 -6.84 -4.71
N LYS A 91 18.89 -5.93 -3.71
CA LYS A 91 19.64 -6.09 -2.47
C LYS A 91 19.18 -7.33 -1.68
N GLY A 92 17.87 -7.57 -1.63
CA GLY A 92 17.31 -8.76 -0.97
C GLY A 92 17.76 -10.05 -1.65
N THR A 93 17.61 -10.12 -2.96
CA THR A 93 17.97 -11.29 -3.78
C THR A 93 19.45 -11.63 -3.66
N LEU A 94 20.34 -10.67 -3.91
CA LEU A 94 21.80 -10.93 -3.92
C LEU A 94 22.39 -11.11 -2.52
N LYS A 95 21.81 -10.49 -1.47
CA LYS A 95 22.15 -10.84 -0.08
C LYS A 95 21.79 -12.28 0.26
N TYR A 96 20.66 -12.76 -0.24
CA TYR A 96 20.25 -14.15 -0.08
C TYR A 96 21.23 -15.07 -0.83
N ALA A 97 21.57 -14.78 -2.09
CA ALA A 97 22.56 -15.53 -2.85
C ALA A 97 23.90 -15.65 -2.13
N LYS A 98 24.40 -14.54 -1.55
CA LYS A 98 25.64 -14.53 -0.76
C LYS A 98 25.53 -15.40 0.50
N ARG A 99 24.43 -15.32 1.23
CA ARG A 99 24.15 -16.14 2.42
C ARG A 99 24.15 -17.65 2.09
N LYS A 100 23.58 -17.99 0.91
CA LYS A 100 23.54 -19.36 0.40
C LYS A 100 24.85 -19.81 -0.27
N LYS A 101 25.87 -18.94 -0.33
CA LYS A 101 27.16 -19.17 -0.98
C LYS A 101 27.07 -19.40 -2.50
N TYR A 102 25.99 -18.93 -3.15
CA TYR A 102 25.85 -18.97 -4.60
C TYR A 102 26.77 -17.95 -5.29
N THR A 103 27.18 -16.91 -4.59
CA THR A 103 28.11 -15.89 -5.06
C THR A 103 28.95 -15.34 -3.91
N ALA A 104 30.15 -14.86 -4.22
CA ALA A 104 30.98 -14.08 -3.30
C ALA A 104 30.65 -12.57 -3.37
N TYR A 105 29.89 -12.14 -4.39
CA TYR A 105 29.59 -10.74 -4.67
C TYR A 105 28.85 -10.06 -3.53
N SER A 106 29.24 -8.82 -3.20
CA SER A 106 28.67 -8.03 -2.11
C SER A 106 27.83 -6.86 -2.62
N ILE A 107 26.58 -7.11 -2.93
CA ILE A 107 25.62 -6.03 -3.30
C ILE A 107 25.48 -4.93 -2.22
N ALA A 108 25.81 -5.25 -0.97
CA ALA A 108 25.77 -4.27 0.11
C ALA A 108 26.87 -3.23 -0.03
N SER A 109 28.12 -3.66 -0.37
CA SER A 109 29.24 -2.78 -0.67
C SER A 109 28.96 -1.94 -1.91
N PHE A 110 28.52 -2.58 -3.00
CA PHE A 110 28.16 -1.86 -4.21
C PHE A 110 27.22 -0.67 -3.95
N PHE A 111 26.13 -0.86 -3.19
CA PHE A 111 25.19 0.23 -2.88
C PHE A 111 25.67 1.24 -1.82
N LEU A 112 26.83 1.05 -1.22
CA LEU A 112 27.50 2.09 -0.43
C LEU A 112 28.28 3.03 -1.35
N ASP A 113 28.95 2.47 -2.36
CA ASP A 113 29.85 3.21 -3.25
C ASP A 113 29.10 3.81 -4.45
N PHE A 114 28.08 3.09 -4.97
CA PHE A 114 27.29 3.53 -6.12
C PHE A 114 25.99 4.21 -5.69
N VAL A 115 25.97 5.55 -5.84
CA VAL A 115 24.78 6.38 -5.59
C VAL A 115 24.41 7.17 -6.85
N PRO A 116 23.35 6.80 -7.57
CA PRO A 116 22.90 7.57 -8.73
C PRO A 116 22.60 9.02 -8.37
N GLY A 117 23.07 9.95 -9.20
CA GLY A 117 22.79 11.37 -9.03
C GLY A 117 21.29 11.69 -9.07
N LYS A 118 20.85 12.74 -8.39
CA LYS A 118 19.43 13.15 -8.32
C LYS A 118 18.78 13.34 -9.70
N ASN A 119 19.55 13.77 -10.68
CA ASN A 119 19.09 14.02 -12.06
C ASN A 119 18.92 12.73 -12.88
N ALA A 120 19.40 11.57 -12.40
CA ALA A 120 19.16 10.27 -13.04
C ALA A 120 17.72 9.81 -12.93
N PHE A 121 16.95 10.38 -12.02
CA PHE A 121 15.58 9.96 -11.76
C PHE A 121 14.56 10.86 -12.46
N SER A 122 13.54 10.23 -13.03
CA SER A 122 12.39 10.96 -13.53
C SER A 122 11.70 11.71 -12.38
N ARG A 123 11.29 12.93 -12.66
CA ARG A 123 10.48 13.68 -11.72
C ARG A 123 9.12 12.99 -11.61
N ALA A 124 8.69 12.67 -10.39
CA ALA A 124 7.34 12.21 -10.17
C ALA A 124 6.37 13.26 -10.73
N ALA A 125 5.49 12.86 -11.63
CA ALA A 125 4.45 13.74 -12.12
C ALA A 125 3.64 14.23 -10.91
N LYS A 126 3.76 15.51 -10.59
CA LYS A 126 2.91 16.15 -9.59
C LYS A 126 1.54 16.33 -10.22
N HIS A 127 0.68 15.32 -10.10
CA HIS A 127 -0.74 15.56 -10.34
C HIS A 127 -1.19 16.59 -9.30
N GLU A 128 -1.93 17.63 -9.71
CA GLU A 128 -2.52 18.60 -8.78
C GLU A 128 -3.30 17.92 -7.66
N SER A 129 -3.93 16.77 -7.96
CA SER A 129 -4.61 15.92 -6.99
C SER A 129 -3.69 15.33 -5.91
N ASP A 130 -2.37 15.18 -6.17
CA ASP A 130 -1.43 14.56 -5.23
C ASP A 130 -0.72 15.58 -4.34
N ALA A 131 -0.69 16.84 -4.74
CA ALA A 131 0.15 17.86 -4.11
C ALA A 131 -0.42 18.44 -2.82
N SER A 132 -1.75 18.44 -2.61
CA SER A 132 -2.37 19.18 -1.51
C SER A 132 -3.46 18.41 -0.78
N CYS A 133 -3.63 18.70 0.50
CA CYS A 133 -4.82 18.37 1.28
C CYS A 133 -6.03 19.16 0.73
N PHE A 134 -7.23 18.75 1.10
CA PHE A 134 -8.43 19.56 0.85
C PHE A 134 -8.34 20.88 1.60
N LYS A 135 -8.68 21.99 0.95
CA LYS A 135 -8.80 23.30 1.59
C LYS A 135 -10.06 23.34 2.50
N LYS A 136 -10.08 24.18 3.51
CA LYS A 136 -11.25 24.33 4.40
C LYS A 136 -12.55 24.62 3.64
N SER A 137 -12.49 25.48 2.61
CA SER A 137 -13.65 25.78 1.75
C SER A 137 -14.12 24.57 0.93
N GLU A 138 -13.19 23.75 0.42
CA GLU A 138 -13.50 22.52 -0.29
C GLU A 138 -14.14 21.47 0.65
N LEU A 139 -13.62 21.33 1.88
CA LEU A 139 -14.20 20.44 2.90
C LEU A 139 -15.62 20.85 3.27
N LYS A 140 -15.88 22.16 3.42
CA LYS A 140 -17.23 22.68 3.70
C LYS A 140 -18.21 22.32 2.59
N ARG A 141 -17.82 22.53 1.32
CA ARG A 141 -18.64 22.17 0.15
C ARG A 141 -18.88 20.67 0.08
N LEU A 142 -17.81 19.87 0.27
CA LEU A 142 -17.89 18.41 0.27
C LEU A 142 -18.83 17.92 1.39
N LYS A 143 -18.67 18.40 2.62
CA LYS A 143 -19.54 18.08 3.75
C LYS A 143 -21.01 18.35 3.43
N ASN A 144 -21.34 19.55 2.91
CA ASN A 144 -22.72 19.91 2.59
C ASN A 144 -23.29 18.95 1.53
N LYS A 145 -22.54 18.63 0.48
CA LYS A 145 -22.99 17.70 -0.56
C LYS A 145 -23.22 16.29 -0.04
N LEU A 146 -22.33 15.79 0.81
CA LEU A 146 -22.47 14.47 1.41
C LEU A 146 -23.69 14.40 2.36
N LEU A 147 -23.97 15.47 3.12
CA LEU A 147 -25.16 15.57 3.97
C LEU A 147 -26.46 15.63 3.14
N GLU A 148 -26.45 16.39 2.04
CA GLU A 148 -27.59 16.47 1.12
C GLU A 148 -27.91 15.10 0.49
N ASN A 149 -26.91 14.36 0.07
CA ASN A 149 -27.08 13.05 -0.55
C ASN A 149 -27.53 11.97 0.45
N GLY A 150 -26.92 11.91 1.63
CA GLY A 150 -27.28 11.05 2.76
C GLY A 150 -27.21 9.53 2.53
N ARG A 151 -26.58 9.08 1.43
CA ARG A 151 -26.43 7.65 1.11
C ARG A 151 -25.35 6.99 1.99
N ILE A 152 -25.32 5.69 2.09
CA ILE A 152 -24.35 4.94 2.88
C ILE A 152 -22.89 5.36 2.58
N ARG A 153 -22.55 5.55 1.32
CA ARG A 153 -21.21 5.99 0.90
C ARG A 153 -20.89 7.42 1.32
N ASP A 154 -21.91 8.28 1.32
CA ASP A 154 -21.81 9.68 1.77
C ASP A 154 -21.60 9.73 3.28
N LEU A 155 -22.39 8.96 4.04
CA LEU A 155 -22.24 8.82 5.50
C LEU A 155 -20.89 8.23 5.90
N ALA A 156 -20.39 7.25 5.13
CA ALA A 156 -19.05 6.68 5.34
C ALA A 156 -17.94 7.74 5.15
N LEU A 157 -18.03 8.58 4.12
CA LEU A 157 -17.09 9.68 3.90
C LEU A 157 -17.19 10.75 4.97
N LEU A 158 -18.39 11.09 5.44
CA LEU A 158 -18.59 12.01 6.57
C LEU A 158 -17.95 11.47 7.85
N LEU A 159 -18.17 10.19 8.16
CA LEU A 159 -17.52 9.53 9.30
C LEU A 159 -15.99 9.62 9.20
N GLN A 160 -15.43 9.38 8.01
CA GLN A 160 -13.99 9.54 7.78
C GLN A 160 -13.50 10.98 7.93
N MET A 161 -14.28 11.97 7.47
CA MET A 161 -13.96 13.39 7.63
C MET A 161 -13.87 13.81 9.09
N TYR A 162 -14.77 13.30 9.93
CA TYR A 162 -14.83 13.66 11.35
C TYR A 162 -13.87 12.86 12.24
N THR A 163 -13.47 11.67 11.82
CA THR A 163 -12.63 10.79 12.64
C THR A 163 -11.19 10.67 12.13
N GLY A 164 -10.96 11.00 10.87
CA GLY A 164 -9.66 10.84 10.24
C GLY A 164 -9.18 9.38 10.13
N ILE A 165 -10.01 8.36 10.35
CA ILE A 165 -9.62 6.94 10.24
C ILE A 165 -9.18 6.59 8.82
N ARG A 166 -8.34 5.55 8.67
CA ARG A 166 -7.96 5.05 7.34
C ARG A 166 -9.16 4.44 6.64
N VAL A 167 -9.25 4.59 5.31
CA VAL A 167 -10.37 4.01 4.55
C VAL A 167 -10.48 2.49 4.71
N GLY A 168 -9.37 1.78 4.86
CA GLY A 168 -9.38 0.34 5.15
C GLY A 168 -9.93 0.01 6.53
N GLU A 169 -9.70 0.88 7.54
CA GLU A 169 -10.29 0.76 8.87
C GLU A 169 -11.80 1.05 8.80
N LEU A 170 -12.18 2.14 8.10
CA LEU A 170 -13.58 2.52 7.88
C LEU A 170 -14.42 1.37 7.30
N THR A 171 -13.95 0.77 6.22
CA THR A 171 -14.66 -0.32 5.52
C THR A 171 -14.65 -1.65 6.27
N ALA A 172 -13.83 -1.77 7.31
CA ALA A 172 -13.74 -2.94 8.17
C ALA A 172 -14.54 -2.80 9.49
N LEU A 173 -15.22 -1.65 9.71
CA LEU A 173 -16.02 -1.42 10.91
C LEU A 173 -17.22 -2.36 10.96
N LYS A 174 -17.45 -2.96 12.12
CA LYS A 174 -18.65 -3.73 12.47
C LYS A 174 -19.52 -2.92 13.47
N SER A 175 -20.81 -3.24 13.54
CA SER A 175 -21.71 -2.56 14.49
C SER A 175 -21.27 -2.70 15.95
N CYS A 176 -20.64 -3.83 16.32
CA CYS A 176 -20.11 -4.09 17.66
C CYS A 176 -18.84 -3.29 18.01
N ASP A 177 -18.20 -2.63 17.04
CA ASP A 177 -17.01 -1.80 17.31
C ASP A 177 -17.36 -0.46 17.97
N ASN A 178 -18.63 -0.04 17.90
CA ASN A 178 -19.14 1.06 18.70
C ASN A 178 -19.49 0.53 20.09
N ILE A 179 -18.47 0.45 20.94
CA ILE A 179 -18.48 -0.22 22.24
C ILE A 179 -19.21 0.55 23.34
N ALA A 180 -19.41 1.85 23.16
CA ALA A 180 -20.20 2.71 24.02
C ALA A 180 -20.77 3.89 23.21
N LYS A 181 -21.70 4.64 23.77
CA LYS A 181 -22.41 5.73 23.09
C LYS A 181 -21.50 6.80 22.44
N ASN A 182 -20.25 6.90 22.84
CA ASN A 182 -19.29 7.86 22.30
C ASN A 182 -17.92 7.25 22.05
N LYS A 183 -17.82 5.91 21.96
CA LYS A 183 -16.55 5.21 21.78
C LYS A 183 -16.60 4.25 20.61
N LEU A 184 -15.59 4.33 19.75
CA LEU A 184 -15.37 3.45 18.60
C LEU A 184 -14.02 2.75 18.74
N LEU A 185 -14.04 1.42 18.64
CA LEU A 185 -12.84 0.60 18.66
C LEU A 185 -12.37 0.36 17.22
N ILE A 186 -11.16 0.77 16.90
CA ILE A 186 -10.50 0.49 15.62
C ILE A 186 -9.53 -0.66 15.83
N ARG A 187 -9.80 -1.81 15.22
CA ARG A 187 -8.98 -3.02 15.35
C ARG A 187 -8.84 -3.83 14.06
N ARG A 188 -9.61 -3.48 13.02
CA ARG A 188 -9.61 -4.18 11.75
C ARG A 188 -9.22 -3.26 10.60
N THR A 189 -8.70 -3.85 9.55
CA THR A 189 -8.43 -3.09 8.31
C THR A 189 -8.60 -3.96 7.07
N GLU A 190 -9.12 -3.36 6.00
CA GLU A 190 -9.09 -3.97 4.68
C GLU A 190 -7.66 -4.01 4.13
N SER A 191 -7.26 -5.14 3.60
CA SER A 191 -5.99 -5.33 2.90
C SER A 191 -6.21 -6.02 1.56
N GLY A 192 -5.35 -5.72 0.58
CA GLY A 192 -5.31 -6.46 -0.68
C GLY A 192 -4.78 -7.87 -0.49
N GLY A 193 -5.33 -8.80 -1.25
CA GLY A 193 -4.92 -10.20 -1.31
C GLY A 193 -5.06 -10.78 -2.70
N ILE A 194 -4.76 -12.06 -2.83
CA ILE A 194 -5.07 -12.89 -4.00
C ILE A 194 -6.02 -13.98 -3.54
N ASP A 195 -7.08 -14.15 -4.29
CA ASP A 195 -7.98 -15.28 -4.09
C ASP A 195 -7.24 -16.57 -4.49
N PRO A 196 -7.14 -17.58 -3.60
CA PRO A 196 -6.37 -18.79 -3.87
C PRO A 196 -6.97 -19.68 -4.95
N GLU A 197 -8.29 -19.62 -5.18
CA GLU A 197 -9.00 -20.45 -6.16
C GLU A 197 -8.96 -19.81 -7.55
N THR A 198 -9.23 -18.50 -7.62
CA THR A 198 -9.34 -17.78 -8.89
C THR A 198 -8.04 -17.11 -9.32
N ASN A 199 -7.04 -17.03 -8.44
CA ASN A 199 -5.80 -16.26 -8.61
C ASN A 199 -6.02 -14.77 -8.94
N LEU A 200 -7.22 -14.24 -8.66
CA LEU A 200 -7.57 -12.85 -8.89
C LEU A 200 -7.30 -11.99 -7.66
N ARG A 201 -7.07 -10.70 -7.91
CA ARG A 201 -6.93 -9.72 -6.82
C ARG A 201 -8.24 -9.59 -6.08
N THR A 202 -8.19 -9.78 -4.77
CA THR A 202 -9.31 -9.63 -3.85
C THR A 202 -8.94 -8.70 -2.69
N THR A 203 -9.93 -8.42 -1.84
CA THR A 203 -9.72 -7.69 -0.59
C THR A 203 -10.20 -8.54 0.58
N ARG A 204 -9.39 -8.59 1.64
CA ARG A 204 -9.71 -9.32 2.87
C ARG A 204 -9.67 -8.38 4.05
N ILE A 205 -10.46 -8.70 5.08
CA ILE A 205 -10.36 -8.01 6.37
C ILE A 205 -9.30 -8.73 7.21
N LYS A 206 -8.39 -7.94 7.78
CA LYS A 206 -7.48 -8.38 8.82
C LYS A 206 -8.05 -8.00 10.16
N GLU A 207 -8.18 -8.99 11.04
CA GLU A 207 -8.72 -8.82 12.39
C GLU A 207 -7.73 -8.13 13.34
N THR A 208 -6.44 -8.13 13.00
CA THR A 208 -5.40 -7.44 13.77
C THR A 208 -4.79 -6.31 12.95
N SER A 209 -4.50 -5.21 13.60
CA SER A 209 -3.72 -4.12 12.99
C SER A 209 -2.28 -4.55 12.74
N LYS A 210 -1.56 -3.84 11.87
CA LYS A 210 -0.16 -4.12 11.52
C LYS A 210 0.81 -3.86 12.68
N THR A 211 0.38 -3.11 13.69
CA THR A 211 1.16 -2.72 14.88
C THR A 211 0.23 -2.62 16.08
N ALA A 212 0.74 -2.81 17.29
CA ALA A 212 -0.02 -2.62 18.53
C ALA A 212 -0.71 -1.24 18.61
N ALA A 213 -0.09 -0.19 18.05
CA ALA A 213 -0.68 1.15 17.92
C ALA A 213 -1.87 1.24 16.93
N GLY A 214 -2.18 0.16 16.21
CA GLY A 214 -3.32 0.10 15.29
C GLY A 214 -4.65 -0.17 16.00
N ASP A 215 -4.61 -0.91 17.11
CA ASP A 215 -5.78 -1.16 17.94
C ASP A 215 -5.93 0.01 18.90
N ARG A 216 -6.99 0.79 18.72
CA ARG A 216 -7.20 2.01 19.49
C ARG A 216 -8.67 2.30 19.70
N GLU A 217 -8.97 2.88 20.85
CA GLU A 217 -10.25 3.52 21.11
C GLU A 217 -10.25 4.96 20.59
N MET A 218 -11.36 5.36 19.99
CA MET A 218 -11.61 6.74 19.59
C MET A 218 -12.82 7.27 20.31
N ILE A 219 -12.71 8.48 20.87
CA ILE A 219 -13.85 9.22 21.38
C ILE A 219 -14.55 9.87 20.18
N LEU A 220 -15.85 9.66 20.10
CA LEU A 220 -16.70 10.18 19.03
C LEU A 220 -17.35 11.49 19.45
N THR A 221 -17.47 12.42 18.50
CA THR A 221 -18.40 13.56 18.65
C THR A 221 -19.84 13.08 18.49
N MET A 222 -20.79 13.93 18.85
CA MET A 222 -22.22 13.64 18.70
C MET A 222 -22.59 13.40 17.24
N GLU A 223 -22.00 14.17 16.32
CA GLU A 223 -22.22 14.00 14.87
C GLU A 223 -21.74 12.63 14.38
N CYS A 224 -20.56 12.19 14.83
CA CYS A 224 -20.06 10.85 14.49
C CYS A 224 -20.99 9.75 15.03
N GLN A 225 -21.45 9.88 16.26
CA GLN A 225 -22.36 8.90 16.84
C GLN A 225 -23.68 8.84 16.07
N ASN A 226 -24.26 9.99 15.73
CA ASN A 226 -25.49 10.04 14.93
C ASN A 226 -25.32 9.36 13.57
N ILE A 227 -24.20 9.56 12.90
CA ILE A 227 -23.89 8.88 11.63
C ILE A 227 -23.82 7.36 11.83
N ILE A 228 -23.15 6.89 12.88
CA ILE A 228 -23.05 5.46 13.19
C ILE A 228 -24.45 4.89 13.49
N ASP A 229 -25.29 5.59 14.23
CA ASP A 229 -26.64 5.14 14.58
C ASP A 229 -27.53 5.04 13.32
N ILE A 230 -27.40 5.98 12.39
CA ILE A 230 -28.09 5.92 11.09
C ILE A 230 -27.59 4.71 10.29
N LEU A 231 -26.27 4.51 10.19
CA LEU A 231 -25.68 3.37 9.48
C LEU A 231 -26.08 2.03 10.09
N LYS A 232 -26.16 1.92 11.42
CA LYS A 232 -26.66 0.73 12.13
C LYS A 232 -28.11 0.42 11.79
N LYS A 233 -28.95 1.45 11.68
CA LYS A 233 -30.36 1.29 11.30
C LYS A 233 -30.52 0.83 9.86
N ILE A 234 -29.79 1.46 8.92
CA ILE A 234 -29.85 1.11 7.50
C ILE A 234 -29.31 -0.32 7.26
N ASN A 235 -28.23 -0.68 7.94
CA ASN A 235 -27.54 -1.97 7.78
C ASN A 235 -27.84 -2.94 8.93
N PHE A 236 -29.08 -2.90 9.47
CA PHE A 236 -29.47 -3.81 10.54
C PHE A 236 -29.27 -5.27 10.12
N GLY A 237 -28.57 -6.04 10.95
CA GLY A 237 -28.22 -7.44 10.66
C GLY A 237 -27.02 -7.64 9.72
N ALA A 238 -26.47 -6.60 9.11
CA ALA A 238 -25.26 -6.74 8.31
C ALA A 238 -24.01 -6.90 9.20
N GLU A 239 -23.06 -7.72 8.74
CA GLU A 239 -21.80 -7.93 9.47
C GLU A 239 -20.97 -6.66 9.58
N TYR A 240 -20.91 -5.87 8.51
CA TYR A 240 -20.12 -4.63 8.44
C TYR A 240 -21.02 -3.40 8.43
N LEU A 241 -20.61 -2.37 9.17
CA LEU A 241 -21.32 -1.11 9.29
C LEU A 241 -21.46 -0.38 7.93
N ILE A 242 -20.46 -0.49 7.07
CA ILE A 242 -20.43 0.12 5.74
C ILE A 242 -20.73 -0.94 4.67
N SER A 243 -22.03 -1.19 4.47
CA SER A 243 -22.53 -2.21 3.55
C SER A 243 -23.64 -1.65 2.65
N GLU A 244 -23.76 -2.18 1.44
CA GLU A 244 -24.89 -1.94 0.52
C GLU A 244 -25.43 -3.29 0.04
N ASN A 245 -26.74 -3.48 0.10
CA ASN A 245 -27.39 -4.74 -0.30
C ASN A 245 -26.77 -5.98 0.39
N GLY A 246 -26.47 -5.87 1.68
CA GLY A 246 -25.85 -6.94 2.48
C GLY A 246 -24.37 -7.20 2.19
N LYS A 247 -23.76 -6.48 1.25
CA LYS A 247 -22.34 -6.63 0.89
C LYS A 247 -21.50 -5.48 1.41
N ARG A 248 -20.39 -5.78 2.05
CA ARG A 248 -19.42 -4.79 2.51
C ARG A 248 -18.91 -3.92 1.35
N LEU A 249 -18.86 -2.61 1.54
CA LEU A 249 -18.21 -1.70 0.61
C LEU A 249 -16.69 -1.77 0.80
N THR A 250 -15.96 -1.77 -0.33
CA THR A 250 -14.49 -1.79 -0.35
C THR A 250 -13.91 -0.37 -0.31
N SER A 251 -12.66 -0.25 0.14
CA SER A 251 -11.90 1.00 0.10
C SER A 251 -11.86 1.61 -1.30
N LYS A 252 -11.80 0.78 -2.35
CA LYS A 252 -11.82 1.23 -3.74
C LYS A 252 -13.15 1.89 -4.11
N GLN A 253 -14.27 1.31 -3.67
CA GLN A 253 -15.61 1.87 -3.94
C GLN A 253 -15.82 3.21 -3.21
N ILE A 254 -15.40 3.30 -1.96
CA ILE A 254 -15.46 4.57 -1.18
C ILE A 254 -14.58 5.64 -1.83
N ASN A 255 -13.34 5.28 -2.22
CA ASN A 255 -12.44 6.24 -2.88
C ASN A 255 -13.00 6.73 -4.23
N TYR A 256 -13.57 5.82 -5.03
CA TYR A 256 -14.22 6.17 -6.30
C TYR A 256 -15.40 7.12 -6.08
N HIS A 257 -16.23 6.84 -5.06
CA HIS A 257 -17.37 7.70 -4.71
C HIS A 257 -16.91 9.11 -4.31
N LEU A 258 -15.88 9.24 -3.47
CA LEU A 258 -15.29 10.54 -3.13
C LEU A 258 -14.87 11.32 -4.38
N GLN A 259 -14.16 10.67 -5.32
CA GLN A 259 -13.73 11.31 -6.55
C GLN A 259 -14.91 11.78 -7.42
N LYS A 260 -15.99 10.97 -7.46
CA LYS A 260 -17.23 11.33 -8.16
C LYS A 260 -17.87 12.58 -7.57
N VAL A 261 -18.05 12.61 -6.23
CA VAL A 261 -18.63 13.76 -5.53
C VAL A 261 -17.75 15.01 -5.70
N CYS A 262 -16.42 14.87 -5.65
CA CYS A 262 -15.52 16.00 -5.93
C CYS A 262 -15.77 16.62 -7.30
N LYS A 263 -15.92 15.79 -8.34
CA LYS A 263 -16.23 16.24 -9.70
C LYS A 263 -17.58 16.94 -9.78
N GLU A 264 -18.61 16.38 -9.14
CA GLU A 264 -19.98 16.94 -9.12
C GLU A 264 -20.01 18.35 -8.51
N ILE A 265 -19.19 18.62 -7.49
CA ILE A 265 -19.13 19.94 -6.86
C ILE A 265 -17.99 20.82 -7.42
N GLY A 266 -17.32 20.43 -8.51
CA GLY A 266 -16.29 21.22 -9.19
C GLY A 266 -15.06 21.50 -8.32
N ILE A 267 -14.59 20.49 -7.54
CA ILE A 267 -13.30 20.53 -6.85
C ILE A 267 -12.38 19.43 -7.38
N THR A 268 -11.07 19.65 -7.29
CA THR A 268 -10.08 18.68 -7.76
C THR A 268 -10.26 17.34 -7.03
N PRO A 269 -10.50 16.22 -7.77
CA PRO A 269 -10.63 14.91 -7.15
C PRO A 269 -9.36 14.49 -6.40
N ARG A 270 -9.52 14.08 -5.14
CA ARG A 270 -8.44 13.57 -4.30
C ARG A 270 -8.82 12.24 -3.67
N SER A 271 -7.83 11.52 -3.15
CA SER A 271 -8.05 10.24 -2.50
C SER A 271 -8.53 10.40 -1.05
N THR A 272 -9.15 9.36 -0.51
CA THR A 272 -9.54 9.26 0.91
C THR A 272 -8.34 9.42 1.86
N HIS A 273 -7.12 9.08 1.42
CA HIS A 273 -5.92 9.35 2.19
C HIS A 273 -5.64 10.86 2.37
N LYS A 274 -5.97 11.66 1.33
CA LYS A 274 -5.85 13.12 1.41
C LYS A 274 -6.92 13.71 2.34
N LEU A 275 -8.12 13.11 2.38
CA LEU A 275 -9.16 13.49 3.34
C LEU A 275 -8.68 13.29 4.79
N ARG A 276 -8.07 12.14 5.11
CA ARG A 276 -7.43 11.89 6.41
C ARG A 276 -6.30 12.90 6.71
N ARG A 277 -5.46 13.22 5.71
CA ARG A 277 -4.41 14.24 5.88
C ARG A 277 -4.99 15.61 6.20
N SER A 278 -6.09 16.00 5.55
CA SER A 278 -6.79 17.27 5.86
C SER A 278 -7.29 17.29 7.29
N TYR A 279 -7.82 16.16 7.80
CA TYR A 279 -8.21 16.04 9.20
C TYR A 279 -7.03 16.26 10.17
N ALA A 280 -5.89 15.58 9.91
CA ALA A 280 -4.69 15.77 10.72
C ALA A 280 -4.16 17.21 10.69
N SER A 281 -4.18 17.87 9.52
CA SER A 281 -3.78 19.27 9.40
C SER A 281 -4.71 20.20 10.20
N MET A 282 -6.02 19.95 10.20
CA MET A 282 -6.96 20.74 11.00
C MET A 282 -6.75 20.57 12.52
N LEU A 283 -6.39 19.36 12.97
CA LEU A 283 -6.05 19.14 14.39
C LEU A 283 -4.80 19.91 14.79
N LEU A 284 -3.74 19.85 13.97
CA LEU A 284 -2.50 20.61 14.21
C LEU A 284 -2.75 22.13 14.25
N GLU A 285 -3.55 22.65 13.32
CA GLU A 285 -3.95 24.07 13.33
C GLU A 285 -4.76 24.46 14.58
N ALA A 286 -5.50 23.51 15.16
CA ALA A 286 -6.23 23.69 16.40
C ALA A 286 -5.36 23.50 17.67
N GLY A 287 -4.05 23.28 17.52
CA GLY A 287 -3.12 23.07 18.63
C GLY A 287 -3.18 21.67 19.26
N ILE A 288 -3.83 20.70 18.60
CA ILE A 288 -3.93 19.33 19.08
C ILE A 288 -2.75 18.54 18.52
N ASP A 289 -1.92 17.98 19.40
CA ASP A 289 -0.83 17.09 19.01
C ASP A 289 -1.40 15.80 18.39
N THR A 290 -0.87 15.42 17.24
CA THR A 290 -1.31 14.26 16.47
C THR A 290 -0.28 13.11 16.54
N ALA A 291 0.68 13.17 17.48
CA ALA A 291 1.71 12.14 17.65
C ALA A 291 1.14 10.77 18.06
#